data_ec0042d45ae1fd224f0ad8da51f6e4f9
#
_entry.id   ec0042d45ae1fd224f0ad8da51f6e4f9
#
_cell.length_a   1.000
_cell.length_b   1.000
_cell.length_c   1.000
_cell.angle_alpha   90.00
_cell.angle_beta   90.00
_cell.angle_gamma   90.00
#
_symmetry.space_group_name_H-M   'P 1'
#
loop_
_entity.id
_entity.type
_entity.pdbx_description
1 polymer ?
#
loop_
_entity_poly.entity_id
_entity_poly.type
_entity_poly.pdbx_seq_one_letter_code
_entity_poly.pdbx_strand_id
1 'polypeptide(L)'
;MVAADAQTALTFSLTPGQAGDAPAGRELLRQLPDLPARCRLLMDCAYEGNETRQLAFDLGFIPVVPPHPLRAEPWKVKKAWYRRRNEIERLFRRLKGFRRIFSRFDKLDVMFMAFLCFALVVEALR
;
A
#
# COMPACT_ATOMS: atom_id res chain seq x y z
N MET A 1 -1.50 -0.26 -3.49
CA MET A 1 -2.41 -0.95 -2.56
C MET A 1 -2.21 -0.46 -1.14
N VAL A 2 -3.27 -0.25 -0.40
CA VAL A 2 -3.27 -0.01 1.05
C VAL A 2 -3.98 -1.17 1.72
N ALA A 3 -3.36 -1.77 2.73
CA ALA A 3 -3.89 -2.92 3.45
C ALA A 3 -3.95 -2.65 4.95
N ALA A 4 -4.96 -3.20 5.61
CA ALA A 4 -5.08 -3.17 7.06
C ALA A 4 -4.20 -4.25 7.72
N ASP A 5 -4.10 -5.41 7.09
CA ASP A 5 -3.33 -6.56 7.56
C ASP A 5 -2.95 -7.51 6.40
N ALA A 6 -2.46 -8.70 6.71
CA ALA A 6 -2.04 -9.71 5.75
C ALA A 6 -3.17 -10.38 4.95
N GLN A 7 -4.43 -10.02 5.20
CA GLN A 7 -5.59 -10.60 4.54
C GLN A 7 -6.54 -9.55 3.97
N THR A 8 -6.48 -8.32 4.46
CA THR A 8 -7.48 -7.28 4.18
C THR A 8 -6.87 -6.10 3.45
N ALA A 9 -7.18 -5.95 2.17
CA ALA A 9 -6.90 -4.74 1.42
C ALA A 9 -8.03 -3.72 1.62
N LEU A 10 -7.67 -2.47 1.84
CA LEU A 10 -8.62 -1.37 1.96
C LEU A 10 -8.89 -0.72 0.61
N THR A 11 -7.85 -0.50 -0.17
CA THR A 11 -7.96 0.06 -1.53
C THR A 11 -6.73 -0.30 -2.37
N PHE A 12 -6.90 -0.31 -3.67
CA PHE A 12 -5.81 -0.50 -4.61
C PHE A 12 -6.13 0.12 -5.97
N SER A 13 -5.11 0.31 -6.79
CA SER A 13 -5.25 0.75 -8.18
C SER A 13 -4.23 0.05 -9.07
N LEU A 14 -4.52 -0.02 -10.35
CA LEU A 14 -3.58 -0.41 -11.39
C LEU A 14 -3.06 0.85 -12.07
N THR A 15 -1.75 0.93 -12.21
CA THR A 15 -1.08 2.04 -12.91
C THR A 15 -0.13 1.48 -13.96
N PRO A 16 0.17 2.24 -15.03
CA PRO A 16 1.21 1.85 -15.98
C PRO A 16 2.54 1.60 -15.26
N GLY A 17 3.33 0.63 -15.73
CA GLY A 17 4.59 0.24 -15.07
C GLY A 17 5.62 1.37 -14.95
N GLN A 18 5.53 2.40 -15.78
CA GLN A 18 6.38 3.60 -15.72
C GLN A 18 5.84 4.70 -14.79
N ALA A 19 4.63 4.56 -14.25
CA ALA A 19 4.08 5.54 -13.33
C ALA A 19 4.84 5.54 -12.01
N GLY A 20 5.10 6.73 -11.44
CA GLY A 20 5.70 6.87 -10.13
C GLY A 20 4.77 6.37 -9.01
N ASP A 21 5.32 5.71 -8.00
CA ASP A 21 4.54 5.13 -6.91
C ASP A 21 3.93 6.20 -5.99
N ALA A 22 4.65 7.27 -5.71
CA ALA A 22 4.23 8.29 -4.75
C ALA A 22 2.95 9.05 -5.17
N PRO A 23 2.80 9.53 -6.42
CA PRO A 23 1.53 10.15 -6.84
C PRO A 23 0.34 9.20 -6.78
N ALA A 24 0.50 7.96 -7.23
CA ALA A 24 -0.54 6.93 -7.17
C ALA A 24 -0.91 6.59 -5.72
N GLY A 25 0.09 6.51 -4.84
CA GLY A 25 -0.10 6.28 -3.41
C GLY A 25 -0.88 7.41 -2.74
N ARG A 26 -0.59 8.67 -3.06
CA ARG A 26 -1.35 9.82 -2.55
C ARG A 26 -2.82 9.78 -2.97
N GLU A 27 -3.08 9.41 -4.21
CA GLU A 27 -4.47 9.27 -4.68
C GLU A 27 -5.21 8.16 -3.94
N LEU A 28 -4.57 7.02 -3.68
CA LEU A 28 -5.16 5.96 -2.87
C LEU A 28 -5.44 6.40 -1.44
N LEU A 29 -4.57 7.20 -0.83
CA LEU A 29 -4.78 7.72 0.52
C LEU A 29 -6.03 8.61 0.60
N ARG A 30 -6.30 9.42 -0.43
CA ARG A 30 -7.49 10.27 -0.50
C ARG A 30 -8.80 9.48 -0.61
N GLN A 31 -8.73 8.25 -1.13
CA GLN A 31 -9.88 7.36 -1.32
C GLN A 31 -10.19 6.50 -0.09
N LEU A 32 -9.34 6.53 0.94
CA LEU A 32 -9.57 5.74 2.14
C LEU A 32 -10.83 6.21 2.88
N PRO A 33 -11.60 5.27 3.46
CA PRO A 33 -12.69 5.62 4.36
C PRO A 33 -12.15 6.27 5.64
N ASP A 34 -13.03 6.88 6.41
CA ASP A 34 -12.68 7.40 7.73
C ASP A 34 -12.19 6.26 8.61
N LEU A 35 -10.95 6.36 9.05
CA LEU A 35 -10.30 5.41 9.93
C LEU A 35 -10.12 6.04 11.33
N PRO A 36 -9.95 5.22 12.37
CA PRO A 36 -9.67 5.74 13.70
C PRO A 36 -8.49 6.71 13.68
N ALA A 37 -8.62 7.81 14.42
CA ALA A 37 -7.57 8.82 14.52
C ALA A 37 -6.25 8.19 14.99
N ARG A 38 -5.12 8.71 14.48
CA ARG A 38 -3.76 8.27 14.82
C ARG A 38 -3.41 6.83 14.43
N CYS A 39 -4.07 6.25 13.42
CA CYS A 39 -3.58 5.03 12.82
C CYS A 39 -2.18 5.25 12.23
N ARG A 40 -1.28 4.30 12.44
CA ARG A 40 0.04 4.33 11.82
C ARG A 40 -0.08 3.90 10.37
N LEU A 41 0.48 4.72 9.47
CA LEU A 41 0.57 4.42 8.06
C LEU A 41 2.01 4.01 7.73
N LEU A 42 2.22 2.72 7.52
CA LEU A 42 3.53 2.16 7.21
C LEU A 42 3.75 2.22 5.70
N MET A 43 4.81 2.89 5.28
CA MET A 43 5.12 3.09 3.86
C MET A 43 6.56 2.70 3.54
N ASP A 44 6.79 2.31 2.31
CA ASP A 44 8.12 2.09 1.76
C ASP A 44 8.87 3.43 1.58
N CYS A 45 10.19 3.38 1.47
CA CYS A 45 11.04 4.54 1.22
C CYS A 45 10.64 5.32 -0.05
N ALA A 46 10.02 4.68 -1.04
CA ALA A 46 9.48 5.36 -2.23
C ALA A 46 8.45 6.45 -1.89
N TYR A 47 7.84 6.39 -0.72
CA TYR A 47 6.82 7.36 -0.25
C TYR A 47 7.36 8.35 0.78
N GLU A 48 8.68 8.46 0.93
CA GLU A 48 9.29 9.30 1.98
C GLU A 48 9.19 10.82 1.71
N GLY A 49 8.74 11.23 0.54
CA GLY A 49 8.63 12.63 0.15
C GLY A 49 7.78 13.45 1.11
N ASN A 50 8.15 14.72 1.31
CA ASN A 50 7.45 15.62 2.23
C ASN A 50 5.96 15.76 1.90
N GLU A 51 5.61 15.79 0.63
CA GLU A 51 4.23 15.91 0.15
C GLU A 51 3.36 14.72 0.58
N THR A 52 3.87 13.50 0.44
CA THR A 52 3.16 12.28 0.86
C THR A 52 3.02 12.21 2.38
N ARG A 53 4.09 12.54 3.11
CA ARG A 53 4.06 12.56 4.57
C ARG A 53 3.11 13.61 5.11
N GLN A 54 3.09 14.82 4.51
CA GLN A 54 2.16 15.88 4.90
C GLN A 54 0.71 15.46 4.63
N LEU A 55 0.41 14.85 3.48
CA LEU A 55 -0.91 14.32 3.20
C LEU A 55 -1.35 13.29 4.25
N ALA A 56 -0.45 12.39 4.64
CA ALA A 56 -0.76 11.40 5.68
C ALA A 56 -1.12 12.06 7.01
N PHE A 57 -0.39 13.09 7.43
CA PHE A 57 -0.72 13.88 8.62
C PHE A 57 -2.06 14.59 8.48
N ASP A 58 -2.33 15.22 7.34
CA ASP A 58 -3.58 15.95 7.08
C ASP A 58 -4.81 15.01 7.13
N LEU A 59 -4.63 13.74 6.77
CA LEU A 59 -5.65 12.70 6.85
C LEU A 59 -5.78 12.04 8.24
N GLY A 60 -4.99 12.48 9.21
CA GLY A 60 -5.03 11.97 10.58
C GLY A 60 -4.16 10.74 10.85
N PHE A 61 -3.30 10.34 9.91
CA PHE A 61 -2.37 9.23 10.10
C PHE A 61 -1.07 9.67 10.77
N ILE A 62 -0.39 8.71 11.36
CA ILE A 62 1.01 8.84 11.80
C ILE A 62 1.87 8.12 10.76
N PRO A 63 2.55 8.82 9.85
CA PRO A 63 3.38 8.17 8.84
C PRO A 63 4.61 7.51 9.46
N VAL A 64 4.87 6.27 9.08
CA VAL A 64 6.05 5.49 9.45
C VAL A 64 6.73 5.07 8.16
N VAL A 65 7.71 5.84 7.73
CA VAL A 65 8.41 5.66 6.46
C VAL A 65 9.89 5.93 6.67
N PRO A 66 10.80 5.06 6.20
CA PRO A 66 12.23 5.32 6.31
C PRO A 66 12.63 6.48 5.39
N PRO A 67 13.49 7.39 5.86
CA PRO A 67 14.01 8.45 5.02
C PRO A 67 14.94 7.90 3.93
N HIS A 68 15.05 8.63 2.83
CA HIS A 68 16.04 8.31 1.81
C HIS A 68 17.46 8.44 2.39
N PRO A 69 18.40 7.54 2.06
CA PRO A 69 19.76 7.56 2.60
C PRO A 69 20.53 8.87 2.35
N LEU A 70 20.21 9.58 1.27
CA LEU A 70 20.86 10.84 0.90
C LEU A 70 20.15 12.09 1.43
N ARG A 71 19.13 11.94 2.25
CA ARG A 71 18.42 13.09 2.83
C ARG A 71 19.31 13.84 3.82
N ALA A 72 19.35 15.17 3.71
CA ALA A 72 20.21 16.01 4.55
C ALA A 72 19.84 15.94 6.04
N GLU A 73 18.53 15.89 6.34
CA GLU A 73 18.00 15.82 7.71
C GLU A 73 17.09 14.58 7.87
N PRO A 74 17.68 13.38 8.01
CA PRO A 74 16.90 12.17 8.15
C PRO A 74 16.30 12.07 9.56
N TRP A 75 15.06 11.60 9.63
CA TRP A 75 14.40 11.25 10.89
C TRP A 75 14.65 9.78 11.26
N LYS A 76 14.41 9.45 12.52
CA LYS A 76 14.52 8.06 13.01
C LYS A 76 13.17 7.35 12.92
N VAL A 77 13.19 6.10 12.48
CA VAL A 77 12.02 5.22 12.41
C VAL A 77 12.15 4.12 13.45
N LYS A 78 11.10 3.90 14.23
CA LYS A 78 11.05 2.77 15.16
C LYS A 78 10.95 1.45 14.37
N LYS A 79 12.01 0.66 14.43
CA LYS A 79 12.11 -0.64 13.72
C LYS A 79 10.98 -1.60 14.08
N ALA A 80 10.54 -1.61 15.34
CA ALA A 80 9.45 -2.47 15.79
C ALA A 80 8.13 -2.18 15.06
N TRP A 81 7.82 -0.92 14.79
CA TRP A 81 6.64 -0.56 14.02
C TRP A 81 6.84 -0.84 12.53
N TYR A 82 7.99 -0.48 11.98
CA TYR A 82 8.27 -0.67 10.56
C TYR A 82 8.27 -2.15 10.14
N ARG A 83 8.66 -3.07 11.02
CA ARG A 83 8.58 -4.52 10.76
C ARG A 83 7.16 -4.99 10.43
N ARG A 84 6.13 -4.31 10.92
CA ARG A 84 4.74 -4.62 10.60
C ARG A 84 4.39 -4.39 9.13
N ARG A 85 5.20 -3.66 8.39
CA ARG A 85 5.04 -3.54 6.93
C ARG A 85 5.07 -4.90 6.22
N ASN A 86 5.65 -5.92 6.83
CA ASN A 86 5.61 -7.29 6.30
C ASN A 86 4.18 -7.83 6.09
N GLU A 87 3.17 -7.24 6.72
CA GLU A 87 1.77 -7.66 6.53
C GLU A 87 1.32 -7.48 5.08
N ILE A 88 1.65 -6.34 4.45
CA ILE A 88 1.31 -6.13 3.03
C ILE A 88 2.11 -7.07 2.11
N GLU A 89 3.34 -7.39 2.46
CA GLU A 89 4.15 -8.36 1.70
C GLU A 89 3.56 -9.77 1.78
N ARG A 90 3.02 -10.14 2.94
CA ARG A 90 2.30 -11.41 3.11
C ARG A 90 1.03 -11.45 2.28
N LEU A 91 0.27 -10.34 2.24
CA LEU A 91 -0.90 -10.23 1.37
C LEU A 91 -0.51 -10.41 -0.10
N PHE A 92 0.54 -9.74 -0.57
CA PHE A 92 1.03 -9.92 -1.95
C PHE A 92 1.46 -11.38 -2.24
N ARG A 93 2.11 -12.05 -1.30
CA ARG A 93 2.46 -13.47 -1.47
C ARG A 93 1.23 -14.36 -1.62
N ARG A 94 0.18 -14.10 -0.83
CA ARG A 94 -1.09 -14.82 -0.92
C ARG A 94 -1.76 -14.58 -2.29
N LEU A 95 -1.81 -13.33 -2.74
CA LEU A 95 -2.35 -12.99 -4.06
C LEU A 95 -1.58 -13.69 -5.20
N LYS A 96 -0.26 -13.79 -5.09
CA LYS A 96 0.57 -14.52 -6.06
C LYS A 96 0.29 -16.03 -6.09
N GLY A 97 -0.32 -16.59 -5.06
CA GLY A 97 -0.82 -17.96 -5.06
C GLY A 97 -1.94 -18.19 -6.09
N PHE A 98 -2.65 -17.15 -6.47
CA PHE A 98 -3.61 -17.21 -7.57
C PHE A 98 -2.86 -17.14 -8.92
N ARG A 99 -2.87 -18.23 -9.67
CA ARG A 99 -2.12 -18.34 -10.94
C ARG A 99 -2.43 -17.21 -11.92
N ARG A 100 -3.70 -16.78 -12.02
CA ARG A 100 -4.12 -15.69 -12.91
C ARG A 100 -3.51 -14.33 -12.52
N ILE A 101 -3.28 -14.08 -11.24
CA ILE A 101 -2.62 -12.85 -10.77
C ILE A 101 -1.11 -12.95 -11.04
N PHE A 102 -0.48 -14.06 -10.68
CA PHE A 102 0.96 -14.24 -10.84
C PHE A 102 1.40 -14.14 -12.30
N SER A 103 0.69 -14.81 -13.21
CA SER A 103 1.02 -14.85 -14.64
C SER A 103 0.28 -13.80 -15.46
N ARG A 104 -0.67 -13.08 -14.88
CA ARG A 104 -1.55 -12.11 -15.55
C ARG A 104 -2.01 -12.59 -16.95
N PHE A 105 -2.88 -13.60 -16.98
CA PHE A 105 -3.45 -14.09 -18.23
C PHE A 105 -4.39 -13.10 -18.90
N ASP A 106 -5.01 -12.20 -18.14
CA ASP A 106 -6.00 -11.26 -18.64
C ASP A 106 -5.29 -10.08 -19.34
N LYS A 107 -5.63 -9.87 -20.62
CA LYS A 107 -5.08 -8.78 -21.43
C LYS A 107 -5.71 -7.44 -21.09
N LEU A 108 -7.00 -7.43 -20.73
CA LEU A 108 -7.74 -6.24 -20.36
C LEU A 108 -7.58 -5.93 -18.87
N ASP A 109 -7.27 -4.69 -18.55
CA ASP A 109 -7.13 -4.24 -17.16
C ASP A 109 -8.41 -4.43 -16.35
N VAL A 110 -9.59 -4.23 -16.97
CA VAL A 110 -10.90 -4.44 -16.33
C VAL A 110 -11.07 -5.89 -15.86
N MET A 111 -10.71 -6.86 -16.70
CA MET A 111 -10.79 -8.28 -16.35
C MET A 111 -9.79 -8.65 -15.25
N PHE A 112 -8.57 -8.15 -15.35
CA PHE A 112 -7.56 -8.35 -14.34
C PHE A 112 -7.96 -7.72 -13.00
N MET A 113 -8.52 -6.51 -13.01
CA MET A 113 -9.05 -5.82 -11.84
C MET A 113 -10.17 -6.63 -11.18
N ALA A 114 -11.12 -7.15 -11.96
CA ALA A 114 -12.22 -7.98 -11.46
C ALA A 114 -11.69 -9.23 -10.75
N PHE A 115 -10.69 -9.89 -11.33
CA PHE A 115 -10.07 -11.06 -10.71
C PHE A 115 -9.29 -10.72 -9.44
N LEU A 116 -8.59 -9.58 -9.40
CA LEU A 116 -7.95 -9.08 -8.17
C LEU A 116 -8.98 -8.84 -7.06
N CYS A 117 -10.10 -8.19 -7.37
CA CYS A 117 -11.19 -7.98 -6.40
C CYS A 117 -11.70 -9.31 -5.85
N PHE A 118 -11.94 -10.29 -6.72
CA PHE A 118 -12.37 -11.62 -6.31
C PHE A 118 -11.35 -12.28 -5.39
N ALA A 119 -10.07 -12.27 -5.75
CA ALA A 119 -9.00 -12.85 -4.94
C ALA A 119 -8.87 -12.18 -3.56
N LEU A 120 -9.02 -10.86 -3.50
CA LEU A 120 -8.99 -10.11 -2.24
C LEU A 120 -10.17 -10.47 -1.34
N VAL A 121 -11.37 -10.66 -1.90
CA VAL A 121 -12.53 -11.14 -1.15
C VAL A 121 -12.27 -12.53 -0.58
N VAL A 122 -11.73 -13.45 -1.38
CA VAL A 122 -11.38 -14.79 -0.92
C VAL A 122 -10.37 -14.76 0.22
N GLU A 123 -9.33 -13.95 0.11
CA GLU A 123 -8.32 -13.80 1.17
C GLU A 123 -8.92 -13.19 2.45
N ALA A 124 -9.78 -12.19 2.33
CA ALA A 124 -10.42 -11.55 3.48
C ALA A 124 -11.39 -12.50 4.23
N LEU A 125 -11.96 -13.48 3.54
CA LEU A 125 -12.88 -14.46 4.12
C LEU A 125 -12.19 -15.71 4.70
N ARG A 126 -10.91 -15.85 4.48
CA ARG A 126 -10.13 -16.93 5.09
C ARG A 126 -9.94 -16.68 6.58
#